data_9bfac9ad4280c7fadf136edd7da60d4c
#
_entry.id   9bfac9ad4280c7fadf136edd7da60d4c
#
_cell.length_a   1.000
_cell.length_b   1.000
_cell.length_c   1.000
_cell.angle_alpha   90.00
_cell.angle_beta   90.00
_cell.angle_gamma   90.00
#
_symmetry.space_group_name_H-M   'P 1'
#
loop_
_entity.id
_entity.type
_entity.pdbx_description
1 polymer ?
#
loop_
_entity_poly.entity_id
_entity_poly.type
_entity_poly.pdbx_seq_one_letter_code
_entity_poly.pdbx_strand_id
1 'polypeptide(L)'
;MFKSENSCRIKDKFDYGFVGLDESGARAILEYDIELIGIDYLSVQKFGDENNIVHTLLLGKNILLLENIDLRQVNEGEYELFAFPVKIRGVEGAPVRAVLRG
;
A
#
# COMPACT_ATOMS: atom_id res chain seq x y z
N MET A 1 -5.18 -3.75 -4.90
CA MET A 1 -5.11 -2.44 -4.23
C MET A 1 -6.27 -2.27 -3.28
N PHE A 2 -6.02 -1.64 -2.16
CA PHE A 2 -7.03 -1.37 -1.14
C PHE A 2 -7.38 0.12 -1.15
N LYS A 3 -8.62 0.41 -1.52
CA LYS A 3 -9.21 1.73 -1.34
C LYS A 3 -9.95 1.74 -0.01
N SER A 4 -9.55 2.63 0.86
CA SER A 4 -10.17 2.79 2.18
C SER A 4 -10.77 4.19 2.32
N GLU A 5 -11.30 4.49 3.48
CA GLU A 5 -11.73 5.86 3.81
C GLU A 5 -10.58 6.86 3.88
N ASN A 6 -9.32 6.40 3.87
CA ASN A 6 -8.15 7.27 3.75
C ASN A 6 -8.22 8.17 2.51
N SER A 7 -8.77 7.66 1.40
CA SER A 7 -8.94 8.42 0.17
C SER A 7 -9.81 9.67 0.34
N CYS A 8 -10.74 9.65 1.28
CA CYS A 8 -11.68 10.74 1.53
C CYS A 8 -11.24 11.67 2.66
N ARG A 9 -10.14 11.38 3.35
CA ARG A 9 -9.62 12.18 4.46
C ARG A 9 -8.69 13.28 3.98
N ILE A 10 -8.65 14.39 4.71
CA ILE A 10 -7.72 15.51 4.46
C ILE A 10 -6.30 15.05 4.80
N LYS A 11 -5.36 15.25 3.87
CA LYS A 11 -3.98 14.75 3.98
C LYS A 11 -2.93 15.88 4.20
N ASP A 12 -3.33 17.00 4.77
CA ASP A 12 -2.41 18.10 5.11
C ASP A 12 -1.61 17.84 6.40
N LYS A 13 -2.07 16.90 7.22
CA LYS A 13 -1.42 16.46 8.45
C LYS A 13 -1.38 14.94 8.52
N PHE A 14 -0.42 14.40 9.27
CA PHE A 14 -0.39 12.97 9.55
C PHE A 14 -1.62 12.58 10.39
N ASP A 15 -2.40 11.64 9.88
CA ASP A 15 -3.58 11.11 10.56
C ASP A 15 -3.22 9.80 11.26
N TYR A 16 -3.05 9.84 12.58
CA TYR A 16 -2.71 8.67 13.40
C TYR A 16 -3.80 7.58 13.37
N GLY A 17 -5.03 7.94 13.00
CA GLY A 17 -6.16 7.02 12.87
C GLY A 17 -6.37 6.51 11.44
N PHE A 18 -5.36 6.61 10.58
CA PHE A 18 -5.49 6.11 9.21
C PHE A 18 -5.78 4.60 9.17
N VAL A 19 -6.46 4.17 8.12
CA VAL A 19 -6.76 2.75 7.90
C VAL A 19 -5.53 2.06 7.31
N GLY A 20 -5.10 1.00 7.98
CA GLY A 20 -4.00 0.14 7.53
C GLY A 20 -4.30 -1.31 7.89
N LEU A 21 -3.42 -2.20 7.45
CA LEU A 21 -3.50 -3.61 7.78
C LEU A 21 -2.97 -3.85 9.20
N ASP A 22 -3.57 -4.81 9.87
CA ASP A 22 -3.01 -5.43 11.07
C ASP A 22 -2.34 -6.76 10.72
N GLU A 23 -1.81 -7.43 11.73
CA GLU A 23 -1.14 -8.72 11.55
C GLU A 23 -2.07 -9.77 10.93
N SER A 24 -3.32 -9.84 11.37
CA SER A 24 -4.28 -10.82 10.85
C SER A 24 -4.60 -10.59 9.38
N GLY A 25 -4.74 -9.34 8.96
CA GLY A 25 -4.92 -8.97 7.56
C GLY A 25 -3.71 -9.31 6.70
N ALA A 26 -2.51 -9.03 7.19
CA ALA A 26 -1.27 -9.39 6.50
C ALA A 26 -1.13 -10.91 6.33
N ARG A 27 -1.40 -11.68 7.38
CA ARG A 27 -1.35 -13.15 7.30
C ARG A 27 -2.37 -13.72 6.32
N ALA A 28 -3.59 -13.17 6.27
CA ALA A 28 -4.59 -13.58 5.29
C ALA A 28 -4.10 -13.36 3.85
N ILE A 29 -3.44 -12.25 3.59
CA ILE A 29 -2.87 -11.92 2.27
C ILE A 29 -1.79 -12.94 1.86
N LEU A 30 -1.00 -13.43 2.80
CA LEU A 30 0.06 -14.42 2.52
C LEU A 30 -0.47 -15.76 1.99
N GLU A 31 -1.75 -16.05 2.18
CA GLU A 31 -2.40 -17.26 1.65
C GLU A 31 -2.69 -17.19 0.15
N TYR A 32 -2.58 -16.01 -0.44
CA TYR A 32 -2.80 -15.78 -1.86
C TYR A 32 -1.49 -15.55 -2.60
N ASP A 33 -1.49 -15.80 -3.89
CA ASP A 33 -0.35 -15.52 -4.78
C ASP A 33 -0.40 -14.06 -5.25
N ILE A 34 0.01 -13.16 -4.35
CA ILE A 34 -0.02 -11.71 -4.55
C ILE A 34 1.41 -11.20 -4.64
N GLU A 35 1.70 -10.44 -5.67
CA GLU A 35 3.02 -9.85 -5.92
C GLU A 35 3.13 -8.39 -5.45
N LEU A 36 2.00 -7.67 -5.38
CA LEU A 36 1.99 -6.26 -5.02
C LEU A 36 0.73 -5.89 -4.25
N ILE A 37 0.88 -5.06 -3.23
CA ILE A 37 -0.21 -4.43 -2.50
C ILE A 37 -0.10 -2.93 -2.64
N GLY A 38 -1.21 -2.29 -2.98
CA GLY A 38 -1.33 -0.83 -2.98
C GLY A 38 -2.31 -0.36 -1.93
N ILE A 39 -2.01 0.76 -1.26
CA ILE A 39 -2.88 1.39 -0.26
C ILE A 39 -2.88 2.91 -0.41
N ASP A 40 -4.00 3.51 -0.05
CA ASP A 40 -4.28 4.94 -0.18
C ASP A 40 -3.81 5.78 1.04
N TYR A 41 -2.73 5.38 1.69
CA TYR A 41 -2.05 6.15 2.73
C TYR A 41 -0.54 5.88 2.75
N LEU A 42 0.18 6.64 3.58
CA LEU A 42 1.64 6.63 3.67
C LEU A 42 2.23 5.30 4.15
N SER A 43 1.44 4.45 4.79
CA SER A 43 1.88 3.14 5.25
C SER A 43 0.79 2.11 5.08
N VAL A 44 1.18 0.90 4.69
CA VAL A 44 0.31 -0.28 4.66
C VAL A 44 -0.01 -0.79 6.05
N GLN A 45 0.89 -0.58 7.02
CA GLN A 45 0.71 -0.98 8.41
C GLN A 45 0.03 0.15 9.19
N LYS A 46 -1.00 -0.20 9.97
CA LYS A 46 -1.66 0.78 10.82
C LYS A 46 -0.70 1.32 11.90
N PHE A 47 -0.94 2.55 12.33
CA PHE A 47 -0.13 3.19 13.36
C PHE A 47 -0.30 2.51 14.72
N GLY A 48 0.81 2.38 15.44
CA GLY A 48 0.83 1.84 16.81
C GLY A 48 1.10 0.34 16.92
N ASP A 49 1.12 -0.39 15.81
CA ASP A 49 1.53 -1.80 15.83
C ASP A 49 3.05 -1.89 16.05
N GLU A 50 3.41 -2.69 17.03
CA GLU A 50 4.81 -2.90 17.38
C GLU A 50 5.53 -3.81 16.35
N ASN A 51 6.85 -3.68 16.32
CA ASN A 51 7.76 -4.57 15.58
C ASN A 51 7.60 -4.59 14.05
N ASN A 52 6.90 -3.64 13.44
CA ASN A 52 6.69 -3.61 11.99
C ASN A 52 6.23 -4.94 11.41
N ILE A 53 5.35 -5.63 12.12
CA ILE A 53 4.96 -7.01 11.80
C ILE A 53 4.35 -7.14 10.40
N VAL A 54 3.52 -6.18 9.98
CA VAL A 54 2.89 -6.19 8.66
C VAL A 54 3.96 -6.07 7.56
N HIS A 55 4.86 -5.09 7.69
CA HIS A 55 5.98 -4.91 6.75
C HIS A 55 6.86 -6.16 6.70
N THR A 56 7.20 -6.72 7.85
CA THR A 56 8.03 -7.92 7.94
C THR A 56 7.38 -9.11 7.23
N LEU A 57 6.10 -9.34 7.44
CA LEU A 57 5.36 -10.43 6.81
C LEU A 57 5.28 -10.26 5.29
N LEU A 58 4.90 -9.09 4.82
CA LEU A 58 4.68 -8.84 3.40
C LEU A 58 6.00 -8.80 2.62
N LEU A 59 6.95 -8.00 3.08
CA LEU A 59 8.27 -7.88 2.43
C LEU A 59 9.07 -9.20 2.52
N GLY A 60 8.92 -9.94 3.60
CA GLY A 60 9.55 -11.26 3.77
C GLY A 60 9.08 -12.28 2.73
N LYS A 61 7.89 -12.10 2.16
CA LYS A 61 7.37 -12.91 1.05
C LYS A 61 7.60 -12.25 -0.32
N ASN A 62 8.43 -11.22 -0.39
CA ASN A 62 8.73 -10.45 -1.61
C ASN A 62 7.51 -9.76 -2.23
N ILE A 63 6.52 -9.41 -1.42
CA ILE A 63 5.37 -8.62 -1.87
C ILE A 63 5.80 -7.16 -1.92
N LEU A 64 5.64 -6.53 -3.07
CA LEU A 64 5.91 -5.10 -3.25
C LEU A 64 4.82 -4.25 -2.58
N LEU A 65 5.23 -3.13 -2.00
CA LEU A 65 4.29 -2.18 -1.37
C LEU A 65 4.23 -0.89 -2.19
N LEU A 66 3.04 -0.51 -2.63
CA LEU A 66 2.75 0.74 -3.32
C LEU A 66 1.89 1.60 -2.39
N GLU A 67 2.50 2.60 -1.79
CA GLU A 67 1.89 3.41 -0.74
C GLU A 67 1.53 4.81 -1.24
N ASN A 68 0.63 5.48 -0.53
CA ASN A 68 0.19 6.84 -0.79
C ASN A 68 -0.39 7.07 -2.20
N ILE A 69 -1.12 6.09 -2.71
CA ILE A 69 -1.83 6.21 -3.99
C ILE A 69 -3.17 6.92 -3.81
N ASP A 70 -3.56 7.68 -4.82
CA ASP A 70 -4.86 8.37 -4.83
C ASP A 70 -5.90 7.53 -5.57
N LEU A 71 -6.81 6.94 -4.83
CA LEU A 71 -7.87 6.09 -5.37
C LEU A 71 -9.26 6.76 -5.33
N ARG A 72 -9.34 8.06 -5.06
CA ARG A 72 -10.63 8.76 -4.93
C ARG A 72 -11.56 8.53 -6.11
N GLN A 73 -11.04 8.58 -7.31
CA GLN A 73 -11.80 8.44 -8.56
C GLN A 73 -11.77 7.02 -9.14
N VAL A 74 -11.23 6.06 -8.42
CA VAL A 74 -11.14 4.68 -8.88
C VAL A 74 -12.30 3.88 -8.29
N ASN A 75 -13.08 3.23 -9.13
CA ASN A 75 -14.15 2.32 -8.72
C ASN A 75 -13.57 0.91 -8.48
N GLU A 76 -14.32 0.10 -7.75
CA GLU A 76 -14.00 -1.32 -7.63
C GLU A 76 -14.02 -2.00 -9.00
N GLY A 77 -13.02 -2.84 -9.26
CA GLY A 77 -12.91 -3.55 -10.53
C GLY A 77 -11.52 -4.08 -10.80
N GLU A 78 -11.38 -4.66 -11.97
CA GLU A 78 -10.11 -5.17 -12.46
C GLU A 78 -9.43 -4.14 -13.37
N TYR A 79 -8.14 -3.94 -13.16
CA TYR A 79 -7.35 -2.93 -13.87
C TYR A 79 -5.97 -3.50 -14.21
N GLU A 80 -5.39 -2.96 -15.27
CA GLU A 80 -3.97 -3.14 -15.55
C GLU A 80 -3.18 -2.02 -14.88
N LEU A 81 -2.21 -2.39 -14.04
CA LEU A 81 -1.35 -1.45 -13.34
C LEU A 81 -0.04 -1.23 -14.10
N PHE A 82 0.29 0.03 -14.31
CA PHE A 82 1.62 0.47 -14.74
C PHE A 82 2.25 1.26 -13.61
N ALA A 83 3.39 0.83 -13.11
CA ALA A 83 4.09 1.49 -12.02
C ALA A 83 5.57 1.65 -12.39
N PHE A 84 6.02 2.89 -12.53
CA PHE A 84 7.35 3.24 -12.98
C PHE A 84 8.11 3.96 -11.87
N PRO A 85 8.95 3.25 -11.11
CA PRO A 85 9.76 3.88 -10.07
C PRO A 85 10.89 4.71 -10.66
N VAL A 86 11.23 5.79 -9.98
CA VAL A 86 12.47 6.53 -10.26
C VAL A 86 13.64 5.60 -9.98
N LYS A 87 14.57 5.50 -10.92
CA LYS A 87 15.74 4.64 -10.78
C LYS A 87 16.79 5.30 -9.90
N ILE A 88 16.80 4.93 -8.63
CA ILE A 88 17.75 5.40 -7.64
C ILE A 88 18.51 4.19 -7.11
N ARG A 89 19.85 4.24 -7.20
CA ARG A 89 20.69 3.12 -6.75
C ARG A 89 20.80 3.10 -5.22
N GLY A 90 20.69 1.90 -4.62
CA GLY A 90 20.96 1.67 -3.21
C GLY A 90 19.86 2.12 -2.26
N VAL A 91 18.65 2.36 -2.74
CA VAL A 91 17.50 2.75 -1.91
C VAL A 91 16.50 1.59 -1.77
N GLU A 92 15.79 1.57 -0.66
CA GLU A 92 14.76 0.57 -0.36
C GLU A 92 13.44 0.86 -1.06
N GLY A 93 13.18 2.11 -1.38
CA GLY A 93 11.98 2.57 -2.06
C GLY A 93 12.25 3.84 -2.85
N ALA A 94 11.36 4.15 -3.78
CA ALA A 94 11.48 5.32 -4.63
C ALA A 94 10.09 5.86 -4.99
N PRO A 95 9.97 7.14 -5.33
CA PRO A 95 8.75 7.68 -5.91
C PRO A 95 8.36 6.92 -7.18
N VAL A 96 7.07 6.67 -7.34
CA VAL A 96 6.52 5.88 -8.43
C VAL A 96 5.44 6.65 -9.15
N ARG A 97 5.48 6.65 -10.46
CA ARG A 97 4.32 7.01 -11.26
C ARG A 97 3.46 5.77 -11.46
N ALA A 98 2.29 5.74 -10.83
CA ALA A 98 1.34 4.65 -10.94
C ALA A 98 0.13 5.09 -11.78
N VAL A 99 -0.26 4.24 -12.73
CA VAL A 99 -1.42 4.48 -13.61
C VAL A 99 -2.22 3.19 -13.74
N LEU A 100 -3.54 3.31 -13.70
CA LEU A 100 -4.46 2.22 -13.96
C LEU A 100 -5.10 2.39 -15.33
N ARG A 101 -5.19 1.28 -16.06
CA ARG A 101 -5.96 1.17 -17.29
C ARG A 101 -7.06 0.13 -17.09
N GLY A 102 -8.28 0.55 -17.29
CA GLY A 102 -9.45 -0.31 -17.18
C GLY A 102 -9.81 -1.02 -18.48
#